data_e8f06295e421c60e82358463020ddfd9
#
_entry.id   e8f06295e421c60e82358463020ddfd9
#
_cell.length_a   1.000
_cell.length_b   1.000
_cell.length_c   1.000
_cell.angle_alpha   90.00
_cell.angle_beta   90.00
_cell.angle_gamma   90.00
#
_symmetry.space_group_name_H-M   'P 1'
#
loop_
_entity.id
_entity.type
_entity.pdbx_description
1 polymer ?
#
loop_
_entity_poly.entity_id
_entity_poly.type
_entity_poly.pdbx_seq_one_letter_code
_entity_poly.pdbx_strand_id
1 'polypeptide(L)'
;VIDGFMAQTGDVQFGNSNNESYDLRKAGTGGSEYPDIKAEFSSIPHERGTLSMARSSDPNSANSQFFICFKSAPHLDRQYTVFGKVIKGMEFVDLIKRGEGANGEVSNPDKIISIILK
;
A
#
# COMPACT_ATOMS: atom_id res chain seq x y z
N VAL A 1 2.90 -4.11 6.86
CA VAL A 1 3.34 -2.83 7.48
C VAL A 1 4.74 -3.01 8.04
N ILE A 2 5.69 -2.28 7.48
CA ILE A 2 7.10 -2.35 7.88
C ILE A 2 7.44 -1.09 8.68
N ASP A 3 7.80 -1.28 9.94
CA ASP A 3 8.12 -0.16 10.82
C ASP A 3 9.26 0.70 10.26
N GLY A 4 9.09 2.02 10.34
CA GLY A 4 10.05 2.98 9.83
C GLY A 4 10.13 3.05 8.30
N PHE A 5 9.25 2.35 7.58
CA PHE A 5 9.23 2.35 6.12
C PHE A 5 7.84 2.71 5.58
N MET A 6 6.90 1.77 5.55
CA MET A 6 5.59 2.03 4.93
C MET A 6 4.49 1.11 5.47
N ALA A 7 3.23 1.54 5.29
CA ALA A 7 2.03 0.72 5.48
C ALA A 7 1.43 0.40 4.11
N GLN A 8 1.35 -0.87 3.76
CA GLN A 8 0.76 -1.34 2.50
C GLN A 8 -0.61 -1.95 2.75
N THR A 9 -1.54 -1.69 1.84
CA THR A 9 -2.92 -2.15 1.90
C THR A 9 -3.50 -2.28 0.49
N GLY A 10 -4.78 -2.55 0.36
CA GLY A 10 -5.48 -2.52 -0.92
C GLY A 10 -5.55 -3.87 -1.64
N ASP A 11 -5.19 -4.98 -1.00
CA ASP A 11 -5.48 -6.30 -1.56
C ASP A 11 -6.97 -6.57 -1.44
N VAL A 12 -7.71 -6.26 -2.49
CA VAL A 12 -9.19 -6.39 -2.51
C VAL A 12 -9.67 -7.82 -2.64
N GLN A 13 -8.78 -8.74 -2.94
CA GLN A 13 -9.09 -10.17 -3.06
C GLN A 13 -8.89 -10.89 -1.73
N PHE A 14 -7.66 -10.93 -1.22
CA PHE A 14 -7.33 -11.71 -0.04
C PHE A 14 -7.32 -10.88 1.25
N GLY A 15 -7.21 -9.56 1.14
CA GLY A 15 -7.19 -8.65 2.28
C GLY A 15 -8.55 -8.00 2.59
N ASN A 16 -9.56 -8.24 1.80
CA ASN A 16 -10.91 -7.70 2.02
C ASN A 16 -11.75 -8.70 2.84
N SER A 17 -12.05 -8.37 4.09
CA SER A 17 -12.81 -9.25 4.99
C SER A 17 -14.24 -9.52 4.55
N ASN A 18 -14.77 -8.77 3.58
CA ASN A 18 -16.09 -8.98 3.00
C ASN A 18 -16.05 -9.83 1.71
N ASN A 19 -14.87 -10.24 1.25
CA ASN A 19 -14.71 -11.04 0.06
C ASN A 19 -14.66 -12.53 0.43
N GLU A 20 -15.29 -13.39 -0.36
CA GLU A 20 -15.27 -14.85 -0.17
C GLU A 20 -13.86 -15.44 -0.16
N SER A 21 -12.95 -14.82 -0.91
CA SER A 21 -11.56 -15.25 -1.01
C SER A 21 -10.68 -14.78 0.15
N TYR A 22 -11.24 -14.05 1.14
CA TYR A 22 -10.47 -13.50 2.26
C TYR A 22 -9.58 -14.56 2.91
N ASP A 23 -8.26 -14.32 2.86
CA ASP A 23 -7.25 -15.22 3.45
C ASP A 23 -6.00 -14.42 3.79
N LEU A 24 -5.80 -14.13 5.07
CA LEU A 24 -4.65 -13.36 5.55
C LEU A 24 -3.30 -13.98 5.20
N ARG A 25 -3.24 -15.29 5.00
CA ARG A 25 -2.00 -15.97 4.59
C ARG A 25 -1.58 -15.59 3.17
N LYS A 26 -2.53 -15.15 2.36
CA LYS A 26 -2.31 -14.72 0.97
C LYS A 26 -2.35 -13.21 0.80
N ALA A 27 -2.70 -12.46 1.85
CA ALA A 27 -2.80 -11.00 1.77
C ALA A 27 -1.48 -10.40 1.26
N GLY A 28 -1.60 -9.48 0.31
CA GLY A 28 -0.46 -8.89 -0.39
C GLY A 28 -0.15 -9.55 -1.74
N THR A 29 -0.81 -10.66 -2.08
CA THR A 29 -0.61 -11.35 -3.37
C THR A 29 -1.75 -11.17 -4.35
N GLY A 30 -2.89 -10.63 -3.91
CA GLY A 30 -4.08 -10.48 -4.74
C GLY A 30 -4.23 -9.09 -5.35
N GLY A 31 -5.26 -8.97 -6.17
CA GLY A 31 -5.63 -7.72 -6.83
C GLY A 31 -7.09 -7.71 -7.24
N SER A 32 -7.49 -6.69 -7.98
CA SER A 32 -8.82 -6.56 -8.54
C SER A 32 -8.96 -7.36 -9.84
N GLU A 33 -10.20 -7.46 -10.32
CA GLU A 33 -10.51 -8.05 -11.63
C GLU A 33 -10.21 -7.10 -12.80
N TYR A 34 -9.89 -5.83 -12.51
CA TYR A 34 -9.51 -4.86 -13.54
C TYR A 34 -8.10 -5.13 -14.03
N PRO A 35 -7.78 -4.70 -15.28
CA PRO A 35 -6.42 -4.80 -15.80
C PRO A 35 -5.40 -4.07 -14.94
N ASP A 36 -4.15 -4.53 -14.97
CA ASP A 36 -3.05 -3.84 -14.33
C ASP A 36 -2.85 -2.43 -14.91
N ILE A 37 -2.31 -1.56 -14.08
CA ILE A 37 -2.12 -0.15 -14.41
C ILE A 37 -0.68 0.07 -14.85
N LYS A 38 -0.52 0.74 -15.99
CA LYS A 38 0.79 1.12 -16.51
C LYS A 38 1.51 2.09 -15.56
N ALA A 39 2.82 1.93 -15.45
CA ALA A 39 3.65 2.82 -14.64
C ALA A 39 3.59 4.28 -15.13
N GLU A 40 3.58 5.20 -14.17
CA GLU A 40 3.61 6.66 -14.40
C GLU A 40 4.65 7.28 -13.47
N PHE A 41 5.90 6.89 -13.65
CA PHE A 41 7.00 7.40 -12.83
C PHE A 41 7.19 8.90 -13.03
N SER A 42 7.52 9.59 -11.95
CA SER A 42 7.69 11.04 -11.94
C SER A 42 8.88 11.46 -11.09
N SER A 43 9.16 12.76 -11.05
CA SER A 43 10.17 13.33 -10.18
C SER A 43 9.70 13.60 -8.74
N ILE A 44 8.43 13.30 -8.44
CA ILE A 44 7.87 13.49 -7.10
C ILE A 44 8.54 12.49 -6.14
N PRO A 45 9.19 12.96 -5.07
CA PRO A 45 9.90 12.06 -4.16
C PRO A 45 8.96 11.29 -3.25
N HIS A 46 9.41 10.13 -2.79
CA HIS A 46 8.75 9.37 -1.73
C HIS A 46 9.16 9.96 -0.38
N GLU A 47 8.27 10.75 0.20
CA GLU A 47 8.46 11.40 1.49
C GLU A 47 7.43 10.87 2.49
N ARG A 48 7.55 11.29 3.77
CA ARG A 48 6.53 10.98 4.77
C ARG A 48 5.15 11.41 4.27
N GLY A 49 4.19 10.48 4.30
CA GLY A 49 2.82 10.71 3.84
C GLY A 49 2.59 10.50 2.35
N THR A 50 3.60 10.18 1.57
CA THR A 50 3.43 9.89 0.13
C THR A 50 2.64 8.59 -0.05
N LEU A 51 1.65 8.63 -0.97
CA LEU A 51 0.93 7.46 -1.43
C LEU A 51 1.49 7.01 -2.78
N SER A 52 1.84 5.75 -2.87
CA SER A 52 2.46 5.18 -4.07
C SER A 52 1.91 3.78 -4.34
N MET A 53 1.89 3.38 -5.61
CA MET A 53 1.36 2.07 -6.00
C MET A 53 2.35 0.95 -5.70
N ALA A 54 1.85 -0.08 -5.03
CA ALA A 54 2.58 -1.34 -4.92
C ALA A 54 2.51 -2.09 -6.25
N ARG A 55 3.51 -2.89 -6.54
CA ARG A 55 3.61 -3.69 -7.76
C ARG A 55 4.53 -4.90 -7.56
N SER A 56 4.48 -5.82 -8.50
CA SER A 56 5.47 -6.89 -8.56
C SER A 56 6.75 -6.40 -9.25
N SER A 57 7.62 -7.29 -9.70
CA SER A 57 8.85 -6.92 -10.40
C SER A 57 8.60 -6.23 -11.75
N ASP A 58 7.47 -6.51 -12.41
CA ASP A 58 7.07 -5.80 -13.62
C ASP A 58 6.62 -4.37 -13.29
N PRO A 59 7.24 -3.33 -13.85
CA PRO A 59 6.85 -1.94 -13.59
C PRO A 59 5.40 -1.61 -13.95
N ASN A 60 4.78 -2.38 -14.84
CA ASN A 60 3.42 -2.19 -15.31
C ASN A 60 2.44 -3.19 -14.65
N SER A 61 2.75 -3.66 -13.46
CA SER A 61 1.93 -4.62 -12.71
C SER A 61 1.16 -4.03 -11.53
N ALA A 62 1.11 -2.72 -11.39
CA ALA A 62 0.29 -2.08 -10.36
C ALA A 62 -1.19 -2.41 -10.58
N ASN A 63 -1.93 -2.64 -9.52
CA ASN A 63 -3.35 -2.98 -9.60
C ASN A 63 -4.13 -2.26 -8.51
N SER A 64 -4.43 -2.90 -7.39
CA SER A 64 -5.22 -2.30 -6.31
C SER A 64 -4.40 -1.96 -5.07
N GLN A 65 -3.24 -2.57 -4.90
CA GLN A 65 -2.44 -2.36 -3.70
C GLN A 65 -1.64 -1.07 -3.77
N PHE A 66 -1.55 -0.39 -2.64
CA PHE A 66 -0.79 0.84 -2.50
C PHE A 66 -0.18 0.93 -1.10
N PHE A 67 0.73 1.86 -0.91
CA PHE A 67 1.35 2.08 0.40
C PHE A 67 1.46 3.56 0.75
N ILE A 68 1.57 3.81 2.05
CA ILE A 68 1.79 5.13 2.63
C ILE A 68 3.16 5.12 3.31
N CYS A 69 4.04 6.02 2.93
CA CYS A 69 5.37 6.11 3.53
C CYS A 69 5.32 6.72 4.93
N PHE A 70 5.96 6.08 5.92
CA PHE A 70 6.13 6.65 7.26
C PHE A 70 7.21 7.71 7.28
N LYS A 71 8.20 7.57 6.41
CA LYS A 71 9.31 8.51 6.27
C LYS A 71 9.85 8.50 4.86
N SER A 72 10.82 9.36 4.57
CA SER A 72 11.48 9.44 3.26
C SER A 72 12.05 8.07 2.85
N ALA A 73 11.80 7.70 1.59
CA ALA A 73 12.25 6.45 0.99
C ALA A 73 12.83 6.72 -0.41
N PRO A 74 13.99 7.40 -0.51
CA PRO A 74 14.53 7.84 -1.80
C PRO A 74 14.89 6.70 -2.74
N HIS A 75 15.10 5.49 -2.21
CA HIS A 75 15.35 4.30 -3.05
C HIS A 75 14.15 3.89 -3.92
N LEU A 76 12.96 4.42 -3.64
CA LEU A 76 11.74 4.18 -4.43
C LEU A 76 11.54 5.22 -5.52
N ASP A 77 12.26 6.34 -5.46
CA ASP A 77 12.04 7.47 -6.37
C ASP A 77 12.26 7.06 -7.82
N ARG A 78 11.32 7.47 -8.68
CA ARG A 78 11.28 7.14 -10.11
C ARG A 78 11.15 5.66 -10.44
N GLN A 79 10.86 4.82 -9.45
CA GLN A 79 10.69 3.38 -9.60
C GLN A 79 9.32 2.87 -9.18
N TYR A 80 8.55 3.71 -8.49
CA TYR A 80 7.17 3.46 -8.08
C TYR A 80 6.32 4.67 -8.42
N THR A 81 5.05 4.42 -8.77
CA THR A 81 4.14 5.47 -9.19
C THR A 81 3.52 6.17 -7.98
N VAL A 82 3.94 7.41 -7.74
CA VAL A 82 3.32 8.29 -6.74
C VAL A 82 2.01 8.82 -7.31
N PHE A 83 0.92 8.71 -6.54
CA PHE A 83 -0.39 9.20 -6.98
C PHE A 83 -1.05 10.16 -5.98
N GLY A 84 -0.47 10.37 -4.83
CA GLY A 84 -1.05 11.26 -3.83
C GLY A 84 -0.20 11.43 -2.59
N LYS A 85 -0.73 12.18 -1.64
CA LYS A 85 -0.13 12.34 -0.33
C LYS A 85 -1.19 12.54 0.74
N VAL A 86 -0.88 12.14 1.95
CA VAL A 86 -1.73 12.42 3.12
C VAL A 86 -1.65 13.90 3.45
N ILE A 87 -2.78 14.58 3.45
CA ILE A 87 -2.87 16.02 3.77
C ILE A 87 -3.33 16.27 5.21
N LYS A 88 -3.92 15.26 5.86
CA LYS A 88 -4.42 15.35 7.23
C LYS A 88 -4.52 13.96 7.82
N GLY A 89 -4.20 13.81 9.11
CA GLY A 89 -4.37 12.53 9.81
C GLY A 89 -3.15 11.60 9.75
N MET A 90 -1.97 12.08 9.36
CA MET A 90 -0.77 11.23 9.32
C MET A 90 -0.43 10.66 10.70
N GLU A 91 -0.75 11.35 11.78
CA GLU A 91 -0.60 10.86 13.15
C GLU A 91 -1.42 9.58 13.41
N PHE A 92 -2.53 9.39 12.72
CA PHE A 92 -3.33 8.16 12.80
C PHE A 92 -2.73 7.04 11.97
N VAL A 93 -2.12 7.37 10.84
CA VAL A 93 -1.36 6.40 10.03
C VAL A 93 -0.21 5.83 10.86
N ASP A 94 0.45 6.66 11.66
CA ASP A 94 1.52 6.23 12.57
C ASP A 94 1.06 5.20 13.61
N LEU A 95 -0.23 5.13 13.91
CA LEU A 95 -0.80 4.20 14.88
C LEU A 95 -1.15 2.82 14.29
N ILE A 96 -1.07 2.66 12.97
CA ILE A 96 -1.31 1.37 12.33
C ILE A 96 -0.33 0.34 12.87
N LYS A 97 -0.84 -0.84 13.20
CA LYS A 97 -0.02 -1.93 13.73
C LYS A 97 1.12 -2.29 12.78
N ARG A 98 2.33 -2.33 13.32
CA ARG A 98 3.50 -2.81 12.59
C ARG A 98 3.44 -4.33 12.47
N GLY A 99 3.92 -4.82 11.34
CA GLY A 99 4.08 -6.24 11.12
C GLY A 99 5.35 -6.80 11.77
N GLU A 100 5.45 -8.11 11.72
CA GLU A 100 6.61 -8.85 12.18
C GLU A 100 7.42 -9.35 10.96
N GLY A 101 8.73 -9.50 11.16
CA GLY A 101 9.60 -9.99 10.11
C GLY A 101 9.86 -8.99 8.98
N ALA A 102 10.66 -9.43 7.99
CA ALA A 102 11.14 -8.58 6.90
C ALA A 102 10.03 -8.14 5.94
N ASN A 103 8.98 -8.94 5.79
CA ASN A 103 7.88 -8.64 4.88
C ASN A 103 6.76 -7.81 5.51
N GLY A 104 6.80 -7.59 6.82
CA GLY A 104 5.83 -6.75 7.50
C GLY A 104 4.43 -7.35 7.63
N GLU A 105 4.30 -8.67 7.65
CA GLU A 105 3.00 -9.32 7.87
C GLU A 105 2.43 -8.97 9.23
N VAL A 106 1.16 -8.55 9.27
CA VAL A 106 0.44 -8.23 10.51
C VAL A 106 -0.57 -9.32 10.80
N SER A 107 -0.41 -10.05 11.89
CA SER A 107 -1.26 -11.19 12.24
C SER A 107 -2.71 -10.80 12.57
N ASN A 108 -2.91 -9.61 13.09
CA ASN A 108 -4.25 -9.05 13.37
C ASN A 108 -4.29 -7.60 12.88
N PRO A 109 -4.37 -7.40 11.55
CA PRO A 109 -4.21 -6.08 10.95
C PRO A 109 -5.37 -5.14 11.27
N ASP A 110 -5.05 -3.85 11.30
CA ASP A 110 -6.05 -2.80 11.23
C ASP A 110 -6.76 -2.87 9.87
N LYS A 111 -7.99 -2.36 9.82
CA LYS A 111 -8.83 -2.43 8.62
C LYS A 111 -9.26 -1.04 8.18
N ILE A 112 -9.28 -0.82 6.87
CA ILE A 112 -9.97 0.33 6.29
C ILE A 112 -11.46 0.03 6.33
N ILE A 113 -12.22 0.87 7.02
CA ILE A 113 -13.68 0.74 7.12
C ILE A 113 -14.35 1.28 5.85
N SER A 114 -13.87 2.42 5.35
CA SER A 114 -14.41 3.04 4.14
C SER A 114 -13.41 3.97 3.48
N ILE A 115 -13.52 4.10 2.16
CA ILE A 115 -12.82 5.11 1.37
C ILE A 115 -13.89 5.82 0.53
N ILE A 116 -13.93 7.15 0.59
CA ILE A 116 -14.92 7.95 -0.12
C ILE A 116 -14.19 8.93 -1.03
N LEU A 117 -14.56 8.95 -2.31
CA LEU A 117 -14.11 9.97 -3.25
C LEU A 117 -14.99 11.20 -3.12
N LYS A 118 -14.37 12.37 -3.14
CA LYS A 118 -15.07 13.66 -3.09
C LYS A 118 -14.98 14.40 -4.41
#